data_b124b95a3d6f51731eb4188c16a3088c
#
_entry.id   b124b95a3d6f51731eb4188c16a3088c
#
_cell.length_a   1.000
_cell.length_b   1.000
_cell.length_c   1.000
_cell.angle_alpha   90.00
_cell.angle_beta   90.00
_cell.angle_gamma   90.00
#
_symmetry.space_group_name_H-M   'P 1'
#
loop_
_entity.id
_entity.type
_entity.pdbx_description
1 polymer ?
#
loop_
_entity_poly.entity_id
_entity_poly.type
_entity_poly.pdbx_seq_one_letter_code
_entity_poly.pdbx_strand_id
1 'polypeptide(L)'
;MEITRAGSRPSGKGPGEWFTGTVRIDPLFSPPDPARVAGALVTFEPGARTAWHTHPLGQTLIVTTGCGWVQREGGPVEEIRPGDVVWFPPGEKHWHGATPTTAMSHIAVQEKINGSPVEWMEKVSDEQYRR
;
A
#
# COMPACT_ATOMS: atom_id res chain seq x y z
N MET A 1 21.14 -15.44 10.89
CA MET A 1 20.56 -15.25 9.55
C MET A 1 19.25 -15.99 9.47
N GLU A 2 18.22 -15.35 8.94
CA GLU A 2 16.91 -15.97 8.75
C GLU A 2 16.52 -15.88 7.29
N ILE A 3 16.04 -16.97 6.73
CA ILE A 3 15.55 -17.00 5.36
C ILE A 3 14.08 -17.38 5.39
N THR A 4 13.21 -16.46 4.96
CA THR A 4 11.79 -16.74 4.84
C THR A 4 11.50 -17.09 3.39
N ARG A 5 11.18 -18.36 3.14
CA ARG A 5 10.98 -18.86 1.78
C ARG A 5 9.69 -18.36 1.17
N ALA A 6 9.70 -18.16 -0.14
CA ALA A 6 8.47 -17.88 -0.88
C ALA A 6 7.48 -19.04 -0.66
N GLY A 7 6.21 -18.69 -0.44
CA GLY A 7 5.15 -19.67 -0.20
C GLY A 7 5.03 -20.15 1.24
N SER A 8 5.94 -19.73 2.14
CA SER A 8 5.89 -20.16 3.54
C SER A 8 4.94 -19.31 4.39
N ARG A 9 4.51 -18.17 3.87
CA ARG A 9 3.60 -17.26 4.57
C ARG A 9 2.27 -17.23 3.83
N PRO A 10 1.14 -17.41 4.54
CA PRO A 10 -0.16 -17.37 3.86
C PRO A 10 -0.51 -15.97 3.36
N SER A 11 -1.16 -15.91 2.21
CA SER A 11 -1.74 -14.67 1.71
C SER A 11 -2.94 -14.30 2.54
N GLY A 12 -3.15 -13.01 2.74
CA GLY A 12 -4.31 -12.48 3.43
C GLY A 12 -5.17 -11.64 2.50
N LYS A 13 -6.41 -11.43 2.90
CA LYS A 13 -7.32 -10.53 2.21
C LYS A 13 -7.27 -9.17 2.87
N GLY A 14 -7.20 -8.10 2.08
CA GLY A 14 -7.28 -6.76 2.60
C GLY A 14 -8.63 -6.50 3.27
N PRO A 15 -8.64 -6.03 4.55
CA PRO A 15 -9.91 -5.79 5.25
C PRO A 15 -10.77 -4.74 4.55
N GLY A 16 -12.08 -5.00 4.46
CA GLY A 16 -13.03 -4.08 3.83
C GLY A 16 -13.15 -2.73 4.52
N GLU A 17 -12.65 -2.62 5.74
CA GLU A 17 -12.61 -1.35 6.47
C GLU A 17 -11.59 -0.37 5.87
N TRP A 18 -10.49 -0.90 5.30
CA TRP A 18 -9.35 -0.12 4.84
C TRP A 18 -9.14 -0.15 3.33
N PHE A 19 -9.92 -0.97 2.63
CA PHE A 19 -9.82 -1.14 1.18
C PHE A 19 -11.18 -1.13 0.53
N THR A 20 -11.23 -0.62 -0.70
CA THR A 20 -12.37 -0.77 -1.59
C THR A 20 -11.95 -1.76 -2.68
N GLY A 21 -12.81 -2.72 -3.00
CA GLY A 21 -12.50 -3.75 -3.98
C GLY A 21 -11.69 -4.90 -3.38
N THR A 22 -11.18 -5.76 -4.24
CA THR A 22 -10.45 -6.96 -3.83
C THR A 22 -8.95 -6.68 -3.80
N VAL A 23 -8.36 -6.90 -2.62
CA VAL A 23 -6.93 -6.67 -2.37
C VAL A 23 -6.38 -7.89 -1.66
N ARG A 24 -5.21 -8.36 -2.12
CA ARG A 24 -4.46 -9.44 -1.48
C ARG A 24 -3.19 -8.88 -0.85
N ILE A 25 -2.91 -9.30 0.37
CA ILE A 25 -1.71 -8.88 1.11
C ILE A 25 -0.85 -10.11 1.39
N ASP A 26 0.38 -10.07 0.89
CA ASP A 26 1.37 -11.11 1.13
C ASP A 26 2.48 -10.53 2.01
N PRO A 27 2.54 -10.89 3.31
CA PRO A 27 3.59 -10.38 4.20
C PRO A 27 4.97 -10.81 3.70
N LEU A 28 5.92 -9.89 3.74
CA LEU A 28 7.31 -10.19 3.33
C LEU A 28 8.26 -10.24 4.52
N PHE A 29 8.28 -9.21 5.34
CA PHE A 29 9.18 -9.14 6.47
C PHE A 29 8.65 -8.20 7.55
N SER A 30 8.95 -8.55 8.80
CA SER A 30 8.69 -7.73 9.97
C SER A 30 9.64 -8.18 11.07
N PRO A 31 10.94 -7.86 10.98
CA PRO A 31 11.91 -8.34 11.95
C PRO A 31 11.62 -7.79 13.34
N PRO A 32 12.11 -8.51 14.39
CA PRO A 32 11.82 -8.13 15.78
C PRO A 32 12.55 -6.87 16.21
N ASP A 33 12.09 -6.27 17.29
CA ASP A 33 12.73 -5.12 17.90
C ASP A 33 14.25 -5.38 18.07
N PRO A 34 15.09 -4.37 17.90
CA PRO A 34 14.77 -2.94 17.74
C PRO A 34 14.45 -2.50 16.32
N ALA A 35 14.40 -3.43 15.36
CA ALA A 35 14.01 -3.10 13.99
C ALA A 35 12.55 -2.63 13.97
N ARG A 36 12.24 -1.65 13.09
CA ARG A 36 10.91 -1.08 12.97
C ARG A 36 10.30 -1.28 11.59
N VAL A 37 11.11 -1.71 10.64
CA VAL A 37 10.69 -1.82 9.24
C VAL A 37 9.82 -3.06 9.04
N ALA A 38 8.80 -2.91 8.22
CA ALA A 38 7.98 -4.03 7.77
C ALA A 38 7.65 -3.83 6.31
N GLY A 39 7.41 -4.91 5.61
CA GLY A 39 7.05 -4.85 4.20
C GLY A 39 6.10 -5.95 3.80
N ALA A 40 5.31 -5.67 2.78
CA ALA A 40 4.34 -6.59 2.22
C ALA A 40 4.20 -6.36 0.73
N LEU A 41 3.90 -7.43 -0.01
CA LEU A 41 3.48 -7.33 -1.40
C LEU A 41 1.95 -7.19 -1.38
N VAL A 42 1.45 -6.11 -1.96
CA VAL A 42 0.02 -5.83 -2.00
C VAL A 42 -0.44 -5.86 -3.44
N THR A 43 -1.47 -6.66 -3.72
CA THR A 43 -2.02 -6.82 -5.06
C THR A 43 -3.45 -6.30 -5.08
N PHE A 44 -3.70 -5.35 -5.98
CA PHE A 44 -5.00 -4.71 -6.16
C PHE A 44 -5.61 -5.20 -7.47
N GLU A 45 -6.83 -5.73 -7.40
CA GLU A 45 -7.60 -6.01 -8.63
C GLU A 45 -8.05 -4.70 -9.26
N PRO A 46 -8.44 -4.68 -10.56
CA PRO A 46 -8.91 -3.46 -11.21
C PRO A 46 -9.98 -2.75 -10.36
N GLY A 47 -9.82 -1.45 -10.18
CA GLY A 47 -10.72 -0.63 -9.37
C GLY A 47 -10.47 -0.65 -7.87
N ALA A 48 -9.65 -1.57 -7.37
CA ALA A 48 -9.37 -1.67 -5.94
C ALA A 48 -8.37 -0.60 -5.50
N ARG A 49 -8.55 -0.11 -4.28
CA ARG A 49 -7.69 0.94 -3.71
C ARG A 49 -7.76 0.93 -2.19
N THR A 50 -6.78 1.59 -1.57
CA THR A 50 -6.79 1.82 -0.12
C THR A 50 -7.78 2.92 0.25
N ALA A 51 -8.13 3.00 1.52
CA ALA A 51 -8.70 4.21 2.09
C ALA A 51 -7.61 5.30 2.15
N TRP A 52 -8.01 6.54 2.40
CA TRP A 52 -7.07 7.59 2.76
C TRP A 52 -6.35 7.20 4.04
N HIS A 53 -5.07 7.45 4.13
CA HIS A 53 -4.29 7.10 5.32
C HIS A 53 -2.97 7.88 5.39
N THR A 54 -2.33 7.79 6.56
CA THR A 54 -1.01 8.36 6.81
C THR A 54 -0.13 7.31 7.46
N HIS A 55 1.19 7.51 7.36
CA HIS A 55 2.18 6.69 8.04
C HIS A 55 3.05 7.59 8.94
N PRO A 56 3.25 7.24 10.21
CA PRO A 56 3.99 8.11 11.13
C PRO A 56 5.44 8.35 10.73
N LEU A 57 6.06 7.40 10.05
CA LEU A 57 7.46 7.51 9.60
C LEU A 57 7.57 7.45 8.07
N GLY A 58 6.46 7.69 7.37
CA GLY A 58 6.42 7.62 5.91
C GLY A 58 6.26 6.22 5.37
N GLN A 59 6.12 6.13 4.05
CA GLN A 59 5.98 4.86 3.35
C GLN A 59 6.66 4.94 1.99
N THR A 60 7.33 3.85 1.62
CA THR A 60 7.87 3.67 0.28
C THR A 60 7.09 2.60 -0.44
N LEU A 61 6.66 2.87 -1.67
CA LEU A 61 6.08 1.86 -2.55
C LEU A 61 7.05 1.59 -3.69
N ILE A 62 7.21 0.31 -4.03
CA ILE A 62 7.97 -0.12 -5.20
C ILE A 62 7.00 -0.91 -6.06
N VAL A 63 6.63 -0.36 -7.21
CA VAL A 63 5.66 -1.01 -8.10
C VAL A 63 6.32 -2.21 -8.78
N THR A 64 5.66 -3.35 -8.75
CA THR A 64 6.19 -4.60 -9.29
C THR A 64 5.51 -5.04 -10.57
N THR A 65 4.17 -4.96 -10.64
CA THR A 65 3.41 -5.37 -11.84
C THR A 65 2.22 -4.46 -12.07
N GLY A 66 1.77 -4.41 -13.32
CA GLY A 66 0.53 -3.76 -13.68
C GLY A 66 0.63 -2.25 -13.79
N CYS A 67 -0.48 -1.59 -13.55
CA CYS A 67 -0.57 -0.13 -13.60
C CYS A 67 -1.50 0.35 -12.50
N GLY A 68 -1.05 1.33 -11.75
CA GLY A 68 -1.80 1.85 -10.61
C GLY A 68 -1.89 3.36 -10.59
N TRP A 69 -2.65 3.83 -9.63
CA TRP A 69 -2.84 5.25 -9.35
C TRP A 69 -2.48 5.56 -7.91
N VAL A 70 -2.02 6.77 -7.71
CA VAL A 70 -1.65 7.27 -6.39
C VAL A 70 -2.03 8.75 -6.31
N GLN A 71 -2.45 9.20 -5.12
CA GLN A 71 -2.80 10.60 -4.91
C GLN A 71 -2.48 11.01 -3.48
N ARG A 72 -1.83 12.15 -3.32
CA ARG A 72 -1.75 12.83 -2.02
C ARG A 72 -2.90 13.83 -1.92
N GLU A 73 -3.39 14.08 -0.73
CA GLU A 73 -4.45 15.05 -0.51
C GLU A 73 -4.04 16.42 -1.06
N GLY A 74 -4.91 17.00 -1.86
CA GLY A 74 -4.66 18.29 -2.50
C GLY A 74 -3.86 18.24 -3.78
N GLY A 75 -3.40 17.05 -4.20
CA GLY A 75 -2.65 16.88 -5.43
C GLY A 75 -3.45 16.14 -6.50
N PRO A 76 -2.88 16.01 -7.70
CA PRO A 76 -3.54 15.25 -8.77
C PRO A 76 -3.35 13.75 -8.57
N VAL A 77 -4.21 12.96 -9.20
CA VAL A 77 -4.01 11.51 -9.33
C VAL A 77 -2.87 11.29 -10.31
N GLU A 78 -1.89 10.47 -9.92
CA GLU A 78 -0.74 10.17 -10.77
C GLU A 78 -0.67 8.68 -11.06
N GLU A 79 -0.25 8.34 -12.27
CA GLU A 79 -0.08 6.96 -12.69
C GLU A 79 1.27 6.43 -12.23
N ILE A 80 1.28 5.19 -11.76
CA ILE A 80 2.51 4.49 -11.36
C ILE A 80 2.62 3.16 -12.08
N ARG A 81 3.85 2.80 -12.49
CA ARG A 81 4.14 1.63 -13.32
C ARG A 81 5.31 0.82 -12.74
N PRO A 82 5.51 -0.43 -13.17
CA PRO A 82 6.59 -1.27 -12.67
C PRO A 82 7.95 -0.58 -12.70
N GLY A 83 8.65 -0.62 -11.57
CA GLY A 83 9.93 0.05 -11.39
C GLY A 83 9.82 1.44 -10.78
N ASP A 84 8.63 2.03 -10.75
CA ASP A 84 8.44 3.32 -10.08
C ASP A 84 8.56 3.16 -8.58
N VAL A 85 9.16 4.15 -7.94
CA VAL A 85 9.29 4.23 -6.49
C VAL A 85 8.56 5.49 -6.01
N VAL A 86 7.64 5.30 -5.07
CA VAL A 86 6.86 6.40 -4.50
C VAL A 86 7.25 6.56 -3.04
N TRP A 87 7.55 7.78 -2.63
CA TRP A 87 7.80 8.09 -1.23
C TRP A 87 6.71 9.03 -0.70
N PHE A 88 6.04 8.59 0.36
CA PHE A 88 5.11 9.43 1.11
C PHE A 88 5.79 9.87 2.41
N PRO A 89 6.03 11.17 2.58
CA PRO A 89 6.61 11.68 3.83
C PRO A 89 5.72 11.39 5.05
N PRO A 90 6.30 11.38 6.26
CA PRO A 90 5.51 11.20 7.47
C PRO A 90 4.32 12.14 7.52
N GLY A 91 3.14 11.58 7.83
CA GLY A 91 1.92 12.37 8.01
C GLY A 91 1.23 12.83 6.73
N GLU A 92 1.75 12.52 5.55
CA GLU A 92 1.10 12.90 4.30
C GLU A 92 -0.10 11.99 4.03
N LYS A 93 -1.28 12.57 3.97
CA LYS A 93 -2.52 11.86 3.68
C LYS A 93 -2.58 11.49 2.20
N HIS A 94 -2.74 10.19 1.92
CA HIS A 94 -2.68 9.67 0.56
C HIS A 94 -3.49 8.39 0.42
N TRP A 95 -3.64 7.95 -0.81
CA TRP A 95 -4.16 6.62 -1.15
C TRP A 95 -3.44 6.08 -2.39
N HIS A 96 -3.49 4.77 -2.58
CA HIS A 96 -2.96 4.11 -3.76
C HIS A 96 -3.82 2.91 -4.11
N GLY A 97 -3.75 2.50 -5.38
CA GLY A 97 -4.53 1.37 -5.86
C GLY A 97 -4.29 1.10 -7.34
N ALA A 98 -5.08 0.19 -7.88
CA ALA A 98 -5.06 -0.17 -9.30
C ALA A 98 -5.79 0.88 -10.13
N THR A 99 -5.57 0.86 -11.43
CA THR A 99 -6.44 1.62 -12.35
C THR A 99 -7.78 0.90 -12.47
N PRO A 100 -8.80 1.55 -13.03
CA PRO A 100 -10.11 0.90 -13.20
C PRO A 100 -10.10 -0.37 -14.06
N THR A 101 -9.10 -0.52 -14.93
CA THR A 101 -9.06 -1.59 -15.91
C THR A 101 -7.86 -2.54 -15.78
N THR A 102 -6.87 -2.21 -14.97
CA THR A 102 -5.63 -3.01 -14.86
C THR A 102 -5.28 -3.23 -13.40
N ALA A 103 -5.02 -4.49 -13.04
CA ALA A 103 -4.51 -4.82 -11.70
C ALA A 103 -3.11 -4.21 -11.50
N MET A 104 -2.74 -4.02 -10.25
CA MET A 104 -1.41 -3.49 -9.90
C MET A 104 -0.93 -4.15 -8.62
N SER A 105 0.37 -4.44 -8.55
CA SER A 105 0.98 -4.84 -7.30
C SER A 105 2.21 -4.01 -6.99
N HIS A 106 2.46 -3.81 -5.71
CA HIS A 106 3.64 -3.09 -5.23
C HIS A 106 4.12 -3.71 -3.92
N ILE A 107 5.40 -3.48 -3.63
CA ILE A 107 5.94 -3.74 -2.31
C ILE A 107 5.77 -2.46 -1.51
N ALA A 108 5.12 -2.57 -0.34
CA ALA A 108 4.97 -1.46 0.58
C ALA A 108 5.94 -1.65 1.72
N VAL A 109 6.74 -0.62 2.01
CA VAL A 109 7.74 -0.64 3.09
C VAL A 109 7.48 0.56 3.98
N GLN A 110 7.29 0.31 5.27
CA GLN A 110 7.11 1.37 6.25
C GLN A 110 7.68 0.94 7.60
N GLU A 111 7.89 1.92 8.45
CA GLU A 111 8.32 1.70 9.81
C GLU A 111 7.15 1.99 10.75
N LYS A 112 7.12 1.28 11.86
CA LYS A 112 6.11 1.51 12.89
C LYS A 112 6.70 2.29 14.06
N ILE A 113 5.87 3.09 14.70
CA ILE A 113 6.22 3.77 15.94
C ILE A 113 5.11 3.48 16.96
N ASN A 114 5.50 3.16 18.18
CA ASN A 114 4.56 2.77 19.23
C ASN A 114 3.63 1.63 18.81
N GLY A 115 4.15 0.70 17.99
CA GLY A 115 3.42 -0.47 17.53
C GLY A 115 2.47 -0.20 16.36
N SER A 116 2.39 1.03 15.87
CA SER A 116 1.48 1.37 14.76
C SER A 116 2.23 1.88 13.54
N PRO A 117 2.05 1.25 12.36
CA PRO A 117 2.68 1.70 11.12
C PRO A 117 1.79 2.62 10.29
N VAL A 118 0.51 2.78 10.63
CA VAL A 118 -0.47 3.44 9.78
C VAL A 118 -1.61 4.02 10.60
N GLU A 119 -2.17 5.12 10.11
CA GLU A 119 -3.43 5.67 10.62
C GLU A 119 -4.42 5.69 9.47
N TRP A 120 -5.46 4.85 9.55
CA TRP A 120 -6.49 4.72 8.54
C TRP A 120 -7.54 5.82 8.71
N MET A 121 -8.00 6.37 7.58
CA MET A 121 -8.98 7.45 7.53
C MET A 121 -10.16 7.03 6.66
N GLU A 122 -10.88 7.99 6.11
CA GLU A 122 -12.06 7.72 5.29
C GLU A 122 -11.72 7.01 3.98
N LYS A 123 -12.67 6.29 3.44
CA LYS A 123 -12.49 5.63 2.14
C LYS A 123 -12.45 6.63 1.01
N VAL A 124 -11.75 6.28 -0.05
CA VAL A 124 -11.73 7.05 -1.28
C VAL A 124 -13.03 6.79 -2.03
N SER A 125 -13.82 7.82 -2.25
CA SER A 125 -15.09 7.70 -2.97
C SER A 125 -14.84 7.40 -4.45
N ASP A 126 -15.84 6.85 -5.14
CA ASP A 126 -15.75 6.61 -6.57
C ASP A 126 -15.48 7.90 -7.34
N GLU A 127 -16.04 9.00 -6.88
CA GLU A 127 -15.81 10.34 -7.47
C GLU A 127 -14.34 10.76 -7.34
N GLN A 128 -13.76 10.62 -6.16
CA GLN A 128 -12.36 10.95 -5.91
C GLN A 128 -11.43 10.06 -6.72
N TYR A 129 -11.75 8.78 -6.78
CA TYR A 129 -10.93 7.79 -7.48
C TYR A 129 -10.85 8.05 -8.99
N ARG A 130 -11.93 8.51 -9.59
CA ARG A 130 -11.99 8.71 -11.05
C ARG A 130 -11.39 10.03 -11.54
N ARG A 131 -10.81 10.76 -10.66
CA ARG A 131 -10.14 12.01 -11.06
C ARG A 131 -8.70 11.75 -11.55
#